data_f0c4146cdd2dd1dc8b48a2831e8c7320
#
_entry.id   f0c4146cdd2dd1dc8b48a2831e8c7320
#
_cell.length_a   1.000
_cell.length_b   1.000
_cell.length_c   1.000
_cell.angle_alpha   90.00
_cell.angle_beta   90.00
_cell.angle_gamma   90.00
#
_symmetry.space_group_name_H-M   'P 1'
#
loop_
_entity.id
_entity.type
_entity.pdbx_description
1 polymer ?
#
loop_
_entity_poly.entity_id
_entity_poly.type
_entity_poly.pdbx_seq_one_letter_code
_entity_poly.pdbx_strand_id
1 'polypeptide(L)'
;VMAYATYSRGRKSGGFNGNDDQRLSNTASPWTALTPLGLSVRNAAYDPTKPGAGFEYDAETATSYEAGLKTRLLDGRAVLNLSAFFTQYEDLQVTVFQGASYVVANAKGSEIRGFEADGQLRLTSELTLSGSLAYLDFQFSDYANAGCSAQQISATPAPCVQDLSGKTNAFAPQWSGSLAIDWKHPVGDDLLLRVNADANYRGEHFLDYDLDPASLQGAQTRVNARVAFGSAEGSWEVSAFGRNLTDEVTFTTVNDIPLAPGGFAGFVQEPRTWGIELRARF
;
A
#
# COMPACT_ATOMS: atom_id res chain seq x y z
N VAL A 1 27.64 5.25 -15.46
CA VAL A 1 27.32 5.10 -14.04
C VAL A 1 27.19 6.48 -13.43
N MET A 2 26.12 6.72 -12.69
CA MET A 2 25.87 7.96 -11.94
C MET A 2 25.57 7.56 -10.50
N ALA A 3 26.27 8.18 -9.53
CA ALA A 3 25.95 8.08 -8.13
C ALA A 3 25.27 9.38 -7.66
N TYR A 4 24.36 9.29 -6.72
CA TYR A 4 23.71 10.45 -6.12
C TYR A 4 23.43 10.23 -4.64
N ALA A 5 23.29 11.33 -3.92
CA ALA A 5 22.77 11.35 -2.56
C ALA A 5 21.82 12.54 -2.44
N THR A 6 20.74 12.34 -1.72
CA THR A 6 19.69 13.35 -1.53
C THR A 6 19.36 13.48 -0.05
N TYR A 7 19.20 14.69 0.40
CA TYR A 7 18.56 15.06 1.66
C TYR A 7 17.30 15.85 1.31
N SER A 8 16.19 15.51 1.90
CA SER A 8 14.95 16.26 1.74
C SER A 8 14.22 16.40 3.07
N ARG A 9 13.52 17.51 3.24
CA ARG A 9 12.61 17.74 4.34
C ARG A 9 11.30 18.28 3.80
N GLY A 10 10.22 17.63 4.12
CA GLY A 10 8.87 18.00 3.74
C GLY A 10 7.98 18.22 4.95
N ARG A 11 6.92 18.99 4.76
CA ARG A 11 5.87 19.19 5.78
C ARG A 11 4.50 19.14 5.13
N LYS A 12 3.60 18.41 5.77
CA LYS A 12 2.18 18.38 5.46
C LYS A 12 1.45 19.11 6.58
N SER A 13 0.59 20.09 6.23
CA SER A 13 -0.13 20.89 7.22
C SER A 13 -1.03 20.04 8.10
N GLY A 14 -1.17 20.41 9.34
CA GLY A 14 -2.23 19.96 10.23
C GLY A 14 -3.60 20.48 9.78
N GLY A 15 -4.62 20.03 10.44
CA GLY A 15 -5.99 20.42 10.13
C GLY A 15 -6.97 20.02 11.23
N PHE A 16 -8.22 19.90 10.85
CA PHE A 16 -9.32 19.57 11.74
C PHE A 16 -10.13 18.41 11.15
N ASN A 17 -10.49 17.45 11.99
CA ASN A 17 -11.46 16.43 11.64
C ASN A 17 -12.86 17.06 11.50
N GLY A 18 -13.55 16.76 10.41
CA GLY A 18 -14.90 17.30 10.16
C GLY A 18 -16.00 16.60 10.95
N ASN A 19 -15.69 15.46 11.55
CA ASN A 19 -16.60 14.68 12.37
C ASN A 19 -16.26 14.83 13.85
N ASP A 20 -17.26 14.69 14.71
CA ASP A 20 -17.04 14.60 16.15
C ASP A 20 -16.11 13.41 16.42
N ASP A 21 -14.88 13.75 16.83
CA ASP A 21 -13.92 12.77 17.27
C ASP A 21 -14.44 12.17 18.57
N GLN A 22 -14.94 10.96 18.50
CA GLN A 22 -15.47 10.20 19.63
C GLN A 22 -14.42 9.81 20.68
N ARG A 23 -13.21 10.37 20.61
CA ARG A 23 -12.27 10.27 21.71
C ARG A 23 -12.92 10.83 22.95
N LEU A 24 -13.17 9.96 23.91
CA LEU A 24 -13.84 10.27 25.17
C LEU A 24 -13.10 11.32 26.03
N SER A 25 -11.90 11.69 25.64
CA SER A 25 -11.12 12.79 26.20
C SER A 25 -11.44 14.15 25.56
N ASN A 26 -12.31 14.19 24.54
CA ASN A 26 -12.62 15.43 23.87
C ASN A 26 -13.57 16.29 24.71
N THR A 27 -12.98 17.11 25.57
CA THR A 27 -13.72 18.11 26.35
C THR A 27 -14.28 19.25 25.50
N ALA A 28 -13.99 19.27 24.21
CA ALA A 28 -14.40 20.31 23.28
C ALA A 28 -15.65 20.00 22.48
N SER A 29 -16.03 18.73 22.39
CA SER A 29 -17.29 18.37 21.72
C SER A 29 -18.45 18.39 22.71
N PRO A 30 -19.60 19.03 22.37
CA PRO A 30 -20.82 18.97 23.18
C PRO A 30 -21.44 17.56 23.18
N TRP A 31 -20.97 16.64 22.38
CA TRP A 31 -21.50 15.28 22.21
C TRP A 31 -20.44 14.23 22.43
N THR A 32 -20.71 13.24 23.21
CA THR A 32 -19.84 12.05 23.40
C THR A 32 -20.50 10.79 22.91
N ALA A 33 -19.67 9.88 22.52
CA ALA A 33 -19.90 8.45 22.30
C ALA A 33 -21.30 8.08 21.79
N LEU A 34 -21.32 7.42 20.69
CA LEU A 34 -22.48 6.65 20.27
C LEU A 34 -22.80 5.61 21.32
N THR A 35 -24.04 5.60 21.80
CA THR A 35 -24.58 4.45 22.49
C THR A 35 -24.52 3.23 21.55
N PRO A 36 -24.68 1.98 22.04
CA PRO A 36 -24.77 0.80 21.17
C PRO A 36 -25.82 0.90 20.05
N LEU A 37 -26.74 1.87 20.14
CA LEU A 37 -27.75 2.18 19.13
C LEU A 37 -27.34 3.30 18.16
N GLY A 38 -26.10 3.79 18.21
CA GLY A 38 -25.63 4.87 17.34
C GLY A 38 -26.13 6.27 17.72
N LEU A 39 -26.62 6.46 18.92
CA LEU A 39 -27.12 7.75 19.40
C LEU A 39 -26.04 8.52 20.15
N SER A 40 -25.82 9.78 19.77
CA SER A 40 -24.94 10.69 20.50
C SER A 40 -25.59 11.09 21.85
N VAL A 41 -24.79 11.10 22.90
CA VAL A 41 -25.20 11.64 24.19
C VAL A 41 -24.40 12.91 24.50
N ARG A 42 -25.00 13.82 25.23
CA ARG A 42 -24.33 15.08 25.58
C ARG A 42 -23.09 14.82 26.44
N ASN A 43 -21.98 15.40 26.03
CA ASN A 43 -20.72 15.30 26.75
C ASN A 43 -20.76 16.13 28.03
N ALA A 44 -20.77 15.46 29.19
CA ALA A 44 -20.75 16.13 30.50
C ALA A 44 -19.40 16.84 30.77
N ALA A 45 -18.33 16.46 30.06
CA ALA A 45 -17.00 17.07 30.18
C ALA A 45 -16.75 18.18 29.14
N TYR A 46 -17.75 18.55 28.33
CA TYR A 46 -17.62 19.60 27.33
C TYR A 46 -17.28 20.94 27.99
N ASP A 47 -16.18 21.55 27.52
CA ASP A 47 -15.75 22.88 27.92
C ASP A 47 -16.05 23.88 26.78
N PRO A 48 -17.11 24.71 26.91
CA PRO A 48 -17.47 25.67 25.88
C PRO A 48 -16.46 26.81 25.71
N THR A 49 -15.45 26.92 26.59
CA THR A 49 -14.39 27.91 26.48
C THR A 49 -13.26 27.47 25.55
N LYS A 50 -13.27 26.19 25.13
CA LYS A 50 -12.29 25.58 24.24
C LYS A 50 -12.97 24.88 23.05
N PRO A 51 -13.79 25.61 22.26
CA PRO A 51 -14.46 25.01 21.12
C PRO A 51 -13.40 24.59 20.08
N GLY A 52 -13.49 23.36 19.58
CA GLY A 52 -12.59 22.79 18.59
C GLY A 52 -11.42 21.99 19.15
N ALA A 53 -11.11 22.06 20.46
CA ALA A 53 -10.06 21.24 21.04
C ALA A 53 -10.39 19.74 20.89
N GLY A 54 -9.44 18.96 20.36
CA GLY A 54 -9.60 17.52 20.11
C GLY A 54 -10.10 17.17 18.70
N PHE A 55 -10.44 18.15 17.87
CA PHE A 55 -10.68 17.95 16.43
C PHE A 55 -9.40 18.15 15.60
N GLU A 56 -8.41 18.85 16.18
CA GLU A 56 -7.16 19.15 15.50
C GLU A 56 -6.31 17.89 15.35
N TYR A 57 -5.57 17.86 14.27
CA TYR A 57 -4.43 16.99 14.10
C TYR A 57 -3.22 17.84 13.66
N ASP A 58 -2.05 17.44 14.15
CA ASP A 58 -0.82 18.20 13.98
C ASP A 58 -0.26 18.06 12.57
N ALA A 59 0.60 19.00 12.21
CA ALA A 59 1.34 18.97 10.96
C ALA A 59 2.41 17.87 11.00
N GLU A 60 2.42 17.04 9.98
CA GLU A 60 3.43 16.01 9.75
C GLU A 60 4.72 16.61 9.17
N THR A 61 5.85 16.16 9.65
CA THR A 61 7.17 16.49 9.07
C THR A 61 7.89 15.20 8.68
N ALA A 62 8.41 15.15 7.45
CA ALA A 62 9.23 14.06 6.96
C ALA A 62 10.66 14.54 6.69
N THR A 63 11.65 13.83 7.19
CA THR A 63 13.06 14.04 6.90
C THR A 63 13.61 12.78 6.26
N SER A 64 14.11 12.88 5.02
CA SER A 64 14.56 11.74 4.23
C SER A 64 15.99 11.89 3.75
N TYR A 65 16.71 10.78 3.80
CA TYR A 65 18.05 10.60 3.25
C TYR A 65 17.99 9.45 2.25
N GLU A 66 18.53 9.67 1.08
CA GLU A 66 18.60 8.66 0.03
C GLU A 66 19.98 8.69 -0.63
N ALA A 67 20.51 7.52 -0.95
CA ALA A 67 21.70 7.37 -1.78
C ALA A 67 21.45 6.29 -2.83
N GLY A 68 21.95 6.50 -4.05
CA GLY A 68 21.71 5.53 -5.10
C GLY A 68 22.70 5.57 -6.24
N LEU A 69 22.59 4.54 -7.07
CA LEU A 69 23.36 4.34 -8.29
C LEU A 69 22.41 4.13 -9.46
N LYS A 70 22.65 4.83 -10.56
CA LYS A 70 21.99 4.58 -11.85
C LYS A 70 23.04 4.15 -12.85
N THR A 71 22.85 2.98 -13.45
CA THR A 71 23.87 2.41 -14.31
C THR A 71 23.31 2.09 -15.69
N ARG A 72 24.17 2.23 -16.69
CA ARG A 72 23.96 1.67 -18.03
C ARG A 72 25.20 0.88 -18.37
N LEU A 73 25.08 -0.40 -18.58
CA LEU A 73 26.14 -1.38 -18.71
C LEU A 73 25.98 -2.15 -20.02
N LEU A 74 27.03 -2.90 -20.43
CA LEU A 74 27.01 -3.77 -21.59
C LEU A 74 26.58 -3.01 -22.88
N ASP A 75 27.19 -1.87 -23.16
CA ASP A 75 26.86 -1.00 -24.29
C ASP A 75 25.37 -0.64 -24.39
N GLY A 76 24.74 -0.44 -23.22
CA GLY A 76 23.33 -0.06 -23.12
C GLY A 76 22.35 -1.24 -23.14
N ARG A 77 22.83 -2.48 -23.18
CA ARG A 77 21.97 -3.66 -23.09
C ARG A 77 21.46 -3.94 -21.67
N ALA A 78 22.14 -3.42 -20.65
CA ALA A 78 21.73 -3.56 -19.26
C ALA A 78 21.57 -2.20 -18.61
N VAL A 79 20.49 -2.05 -17.85
CA VAL A 79 20.25 -0.95 -16.92
C VAL A 79 20.03 -1.57 -15.55
N LEU A 80 20.67 -1.02 -14.54
CA LEU A 80 20.46 -1.39 -13.14
C LEU A 80 20.49 -0.12 -12.32
N ASN A 81 19.43 0.12 -11.57
CA ASN A 81 19.31 1.19 -10.61
C ASN A 81 19.21 0.59 -9.21
N LEU A 82 19.89 1.21 -8.27
CA LEU A 82 19.89 0.81 -6.86
C LEU A 82 19.70 2.07 -6.02
N SER A 83 18.88 2.01 -5.01
CA SER A 83 18.75 3.05 -3.99
C SER A 83 18.63 2.45 -2.61
N ALA A 84 19.10 3.18 -1.61
CA ALA A 84 18.86 2.91 -0.21
C ALA A 84 18.40 4.21 0.44
N PHE A 85 17.42 4.13 1.33
CA PHE A 85 16.79 5.28 1.94
C PHE A 85 16.51 5.06 3.42
N PHE A 86 16.45 6.20 4.12
CA PHE A 86 16.01 6.30 5.50
C PHE A 86 15.17 7.57 5.64
N THR A 87 13.95 7.42 6.15
CA THR A 87 13.01 8.53 6.35
C THR A 87 12.46 8.48 7.76
N GLN A 88 12.50 9.61 8.44
CA GLN A 88 11.87 9.80 9.74
C GLN A 88 10.66 10.72 9.58
N TYR A 89 9.57 10.36 10.24
CA TYR A 89 8.37 11.16 10.35
C TYR A 89 8.17 11.59 11.81
N GLU A 90 7.87 12.87 11.98
CA GLU A 90 7.38 13.45 13.21
C GLU A 90 5.89 13.76 12.99
N ASP A 91 5.05 13.36 13.93
CA ASP A 91 3.59 13.54 13.91
C ASP A 91 2.93 13.01 12.63
N LEU A 92 3.32 11.80 12.20
CA LEU A 92 2.77 11.13 11.01
C LEU A 92 1.24 11.11 11.08
N GLN A 93 0.59 11.69 10.08
CA GLN A 93 -0.86 11.69 9.95
C GLN A 93 -1.34 10.31 9.50
N VAL A 94 -2.10 9.64 10.33
CA VAL A 94 -2.68 8.33 10.07
C VAL A 94 -4.19 8.41 10.05
N THR A 95 -4.83 7.71 9.14
CA THR A 95 -6.28 7.57 9.11
C THR A 95 -6.68 6.41 10.01
N VAL A 96 -7.58 6.64 10.95
CA VAL A 96 -8.10 5.60 11.83
C VAL A 96 -9.62 5.55 11.72
N PHE A 97 -10.19 4.34 11.81
CA PHE A 97 -11.63 4.17 11.89
C PHE A 97 -12.05 4.23 13.37
N GLN A 98 -12.93 5.17 13.72
CA GLN A 98 -13.45 5.32 15.08
C GLN A 98 -14.97 5.28 15.06
N GLY A 99 -15.51 4.24 15.65
CA GLY A 99 -16.95 4.05 15.81
C GLY A 99 -17.72 3.90 14.50
N ALA A 100 -17.96 4.97 13.79
CA ALA A 100 -18.72 4.99 12.53
C ALA A 100 -18.09 5.90 11.46
N SER A 101 -16.92 6.48 11.69
CA SER A 101 -16.26 7.41 10.77
C SER A 101 -14.75 7.26 10.78
N TYR A 102 -14.13 7.72 9.70
CA TYR A 102 -12.68 7.87 9.63
C TYR A 102 -12.28 9.24 10.16
N VAL A 103 -11.25 9.25 10.99
CA VAL A 103 -10.61 10.46 11.51
C VAL A 103 -9.11 10.41 11.23
N VAL A 104 -8.49 11.57 11.17
CA VAL A 104 -7.03 11.69 11.11
C VAL A 104 -6.51 11.84 12.54
N ALA A 105 -5.54 11.03 12.89
CA ALA A 105 -4.77 11.11 14.13
C ALA A 105 -3.28 11.27 13.80
N ASN A 106 -2.47 11.57 14.82
CA ASN A 106 -1.02 11.61 14.66
C ASN A 106 -0.37 10.44 15.41
N ALA A 107 0.43 9.64 14.68
CA ALA A 107 1.47 8.84 15.30
C ALA A 107 2.68 9.76 15.54
N LYS A 108 3.15 9.86 16.78
CA LYS A 108 4.18 10.84 17.16
C LYS A 108 5.49 10.65 16.43
N GLY A 109 5.84 9.41 16.11
CA GLY A 109 7.05 9.10 15.37
C GLY A 109 6.93 7.82 14.55
N SER A 110 7.54 7.84 13.37
CA SER A 110 7.76 6.62 12.60
C SER A 110 9.05 6.70 11.80
N GLU A 111 9.62 5.55 11.51
CA GLU A 111 10.83 5.40 10.72
C GLU A 111 10.60 4.42 9.59
N ILE A 112 11.13 4.76 8.44
CA ILE A 112 11.13 3.91 7.26
C ILE A 112 12.56 3.79 6.76
N ARG A 113 13.03 2.56 6.58
CA ARG A 113 14.32 2.29 5.97
C ARG A 113 14.17 1.16 4.95
N GLY A 114 14.94 1.24 3.92
CA GLY A 114 14.85 0.24 2.91
C GLY A 114 15.84 0.39 1.78
N PHE A 115 15.73 -0.51 0.85
CA PHE A 115 16.43 -0.41 -0.43
C PHE A 115 15.53 -0.85 -1.57
N GLU A 116 15.82 -0.32 -2.74
CA GLU A 116 15.16 -0.67 -3.99
C GLU A 116 16.20 -0.99 -5.06
N ALA A 117 15.88 -1.98 -5.87
CA ALA A 117 16.63 -2.33 -7.05
C ALA A 117 15.66 -2.52 -8.21
N ASP A 118 15.95 -1.90 -9.35
CA ASP A 118 15.23 -2.16 -10.58
C ASP A 118 16.22 -2.31 -11.75
N GLY A 119 15.85 -3.11 -12.71
CA GLY A 119 16.73 -3.33 -13.84
C GLY A 119 16.06 -3.93 -15.05
N GLN A 120 16.78 -3.80 -16.17
CA GLN A 120 16.42 -4.40 -17.43
C GLN A 120 17.69 -4.94 -18.10
N LEU A 121 17.59 -6.13 -18.65
CA LEU A 121 18.67 -6.78 -19.40
C LEU A 121 18.16 -7.30 -20.74
N ARG A 122 18.67 -6.74 -21.83
CA ARG A 122 18.49 -7.29 -23.16
C ARG A 122 19.50 -8.42 -23.37
N LEU A 123 19.05 -9.66 -23.16
CA LEU A 123 19.89 -10.86 -23.32
C LEU A 123 20.27 -11.09 -24.77
N THR A 124 19.29 -10.96 -25.67
CA THR A 124 19.48 -11.06 -27.13
C THR A 124 18.73 -9.90 -27.80
N SER A 125 18.75 -9.86 -29.14
CA SER A 125 17.90 -8.93 -29.91
C SER A 125 16.41 -9.18 -29.71
N GLU A 126 16.04 -10.38 -29.29
CA GLU A 126 14.66 -10.86 -29.18
C GLU A 126 14.19 -10.92 -27.73
N LEU A 127 15.08 -11.13 -26.75
CA LEU A 127 14.75 -11.44 -25.37
C LEU A 127 15.23 -10.33 -24.42
N THR A 128 14.27 -9.76 -23.71
CA THR A 128 14.49 -8.80 -22.63
C THR A 128 13.94 -9.34 -21.32
N LEU A 129 14.74 -9.26 -20.26
CA LEU A 129 14.32 -9.47 -18.88
C LEU A 129 14.23 -8.13 -18.19
N SER A 130 13.24 -7.95 -17.33
CA SER A 130 13.15 -6.81 -16.41
C SER A 130 12.68 -7.27 -15.06
N GLY A 131 13.06 -6.53 -14.02
CA GLY A 131 12.64 -6.87 -12.66
C GLY A 131 12.85 -5.74 -11.70
N SER A 132 12.20 -5.86 -10.56
CA SER A 132 12.34 -4.98 -9.40
C SER A 132 12.33 -5.78 -8.11
N LEU A 133 13.00 -5.27 -7.10
CA LEU A 133 13.01 -5.78 -5.74
C LEU A 133 13.02 -4.60 -4.79
N ALA A 134 12.13 -4.60 -3.81
CA ALA A 134 12.10 -3.62 -2.73
C ALA A 134 12.08 -4.32 -1.37
N TYR A 135 12.86 -3.79 -0.45
CA TYR A 135 12.80 -4.09 0.96
C TYR A 135 12.40 -2.83 1.70
N LEU A 136 11.38 -2.91 2.53
CA LEU A 136 10.82 -1.83 3.32
C LEU A 136 10.68 -2.27 4.77
N ASP A 137 11.38 -1.62 5.68
CA ASP A 137 11.19 -1.77 7.12
C ASP A 137 10.57 -0.48 7.65
N PHE A 138 9.25 -0.54 7.87
CA PHE A 138 8.47 0.54 8.48
C PHE A 138 8.23 0.19 9.94
N GLN A 139 8.49 1.13 10.84
CA GLN A 139 8.17 0.99 12.25
C GLN A 139 7.62 2.30 12.82
N PHE A 140 6.52 2.21 13.57
CA PHE A 140 6.12 3.29 14.46
C PHE A 140 7.12 3.36 15.62
N SER A 141 7.85 4.46 15.76
CA SER A 141 8.77 4.66 16.89
C SER A 141 8.01 5.08 18.17
N ASP A 142 6.89 5.81 18.02
CA ASP A 142 5.98 6.19 19.10
C ASP A 142 4.54 6.31 18.58
N TYR A 143 3.69 5.34 18.92
CA TYR A 143 2.27 5.34 18.59
C TYR A 143 1.45 4.61 19.68
N ALA A 144 1.55 5.12 20.92
CA ALA A 144 0.91 4.51 22.08
C ALA A 144 -0.62 4.71 22.15
N ASN A 145 -1.20 5.59 21.33
CA ASN A 145 -2.62 5.93 21.34
C ASN A 145 -3.31 5.62 20.01
N ALA A 146 -2.99 4.50 19.41
CA ALA A 146 -3.65 4.04 18.19
C ALA A 146 -5.10 3.63 18.45
N GLY A 147 -5.93 3.71 17.41
CA GLY A 147 -7.30 3.18 17.46
C GLY A 147 -7.32 1.67 17.67
N CYS A 148 -8.27 1.18 18.42
CA CYS A 148 -8.50 -0.26 18.60
C CYS A 148 -9.28 -0.86 17.45
N SER A 149 -9.09 -2.16 17.21
CA SER A 149 -9.98 -2.95 16.35
C SER A 149 -11.39 -3.09 16.95
N ALA A 150 -12.37 -3.45 16.12
CA ALA A 150 -13.74 -3.64 16.58
C ALA A 150 -13.84 -4.72 17.66
N GLN A 151 -13.01 -5.76 17.62
CA GLN A 151 -12.94 -6.80 18.64
C GLN A 151 -12.44 -6.23 19.96
N GLN A 152 -11.38 -5.43 19.92
CA GLN A 152 -10.83 -4.80 21.13
C GLN A 152 -11.85 -3.84 21.77
N ILE A 153 -12.54 -3.04 20.93
CA ILE A 153 -13.61 -2.12 21.39
C ILE A 153 -14.72 -2.90 22.07
N SER A 154 -15.12 -4.06 21.55
CA SER A 154 -16.19 -4.87 22.15
C SER A 154 -15.79 -5.56 23.46
N ALA A 155 -14.51 -5.83 23.64
CA ALA A 155 -13.98 -6.54 24.80
C ALA A 155 -13.51 -5.60 25.94
N THR A 156 -13.28 -4.33 25.63
CA THR A 156 -12.67 -3.36 26.55
C THR A 156 -13.64 -2.21 26.82
N PRO A 157 -13.89 -1.82 28.09
CA PRO A 157 -14.65 -0.61 28.39
C PRO A 157 -13.98 0.61 27.71
N ALA A 158 -14.80 1.49 27.14
CA ALA A 158 -14.30 2.74 26.56
C ALA A 158 -13.61 3.64 27.62
N PRO A 159 -12.55 4.40 27.25
CA PRO A 159 -11.94 4.50 25.92
C PRO A 159 -11.01 3.34 25.63
N CYS A 160 -11.04 2.82 24.39
CA CYS A 160 -10.10 1.81 23.93
C CYS A 160 -8.99 2.48 23.13
N VAL A 161 -7.74 2.24 23.53
CA VAL A 161 -6.53 2.60 22.78
C VAL A 161 -5.58 1.42 22.78
N GLN A 162 -4.78 1.28 21.74
CA GLN A 162 -3.73 0.28 21.64
C GLN A 162 -2.37 0.93 21.39
N ASP A 163 -1.31 0.24 21.75
CA ASP A 163 0.06 0.67 21.48
C ASP A 163 0.59 -0.06 20.25
N LEU A 164 0.80 0.68 19.17
CA LEU A 164 1.40 0.20 17.93
C LEU A 164 2.88 0.58 17.81
N SER A 165 3.52 1.10 18.85
CA SER A 165 4.96 1.36 18.88
C SER A 165 5.75 0.07 18.59
N GLY A 166 6.74 0.15 17.71
CA GLY A 166 7.50 -1.01 17.23
C GLY A 166 6.78 -1.88 16.20
N LYS A 167 5.54 -1.57 15.84
CA LYS A 167 4.78 -2.28 14.80
C LYS A 167 4.97 -1.63 13.43
N THR A 168 4.70 -2.42 12.38
CA THR A 168 4.63 -1.94 11.00
C THR A 168 3.36 -1.14 10.76
N ASN A 169 3.25 -0.53 9.56
CA ASN A 169 2.00 0.07 9.11
C ASN A 169 1.19 -0.93 8.23
N ALA A 170 -0.09 -0.67 8.06
CA ALA A 170 -0.90 -1.35 7.06
C ALA A 170 -0.36 -1.08 5.65
N PHE A 171 -0.59 -2.01 4.72
CA PHE A 171 -0.17 -1.95 3.31
C PHE A 171 1.33 -1.81 3.07
N ALA A 172 2.16 -2.12 4.08
CA ALA A 172 3.62 -2.02 4.05
C ALA A 172 4.28 -3.41 4.10
N PRO A 173 4.23 -4.20 3.01
CA PRO A 173 4.93 -5.48 2.96
C PRO A 173 6.44 -5.25 3.04
N GLN A 174 7.12 -6.06 3.85
CA GLN A 174 8.57 -5.94 4.02
C GLN A 174 9.34 -6.23 2.73
N TRP A 175 8.83 -7.16 1.92
CA TRP A 175 9.41 -7.51 0.63
C TRP A 175 8.38 -7.41 -0.47
N SER A 176 8.75 -6.82 -1.58
CA SER A 176 7.98 -6.84 -2.82
C SER A 176 8.92 -6.89 -4.01
N GLY A 177 8.44 -7.44 -5.12
CA GLY A 177 9.27 -7.52 -6.32
C GLY A 177 8.50 -8.00 -7.53
N SER A 178 9.10 -7.80 -8.68
CA SER A 178 8.58 -8.27 -9.96
C SER A 178 9.69 -8.83 -10.83
N LEU A 179 9.32 -9.78 -11.67
CA LEU A 179 10.18 -10.29 -12.74
C LEU A 179 9.32 -10.41 -13.99
N ALA A 180 9.82 -9.90 -15.12
CA ALA A 180 9.12 -9.99 -16.40
C ALA A 180 10.04 -10.39 -17.54
N ILE A 181 9.45 -11.09 -18.49
CA ILE A 181 10.08 -11.55 -19.73
C ILE A 181 9.30 -10.95 -20.90
N ASP A 182 10.02 -10.36 -21.84
CA ASP A 182 9.52 -9.95 -23.15
C ASP A 182 10.36 -10.64 -24.22
N TRP A 183 9.73 -11.53 -24.98
CA TRP A 183 10.36 -12.25 -26.06
C TRP A 183 9.61 -12.01 -27.37
N LYS A 184 10.34 -11.62 -28.42
CA LYS A 184 9.83 -11.28 -29.74
C LYS A 184 10.62 -12.05 -30.77
N HIS A 185 10.02 -13.09 -31.35
CA HIS A 185 10.67 -13.97 -32.28
C HIS A 185 10.07 -13.81 -33.68
N PRO A 186 10.86 -13.35 -34.69
CA PRO A 186 10.44 -13.32 -36.08
C PRO A 186 10.18 -14.73 -36.59
N VAL A 187 9.08 -14.92 -37.31
CA VAL A 187 8.71 -16.18 -37.95
C VAL A 187 8.62 -15.93 -39.44
N GLY A 188 9.73 -16.20 -40.14
CA GLY A 188 9.90 -15.75 -41.53
C GLY A 188 10.03 -14.23 -41.61
N ASP A 189 9.65 -13.65 -42.73
CA ASP A 189 9.85 -12.21 -43.00
C ASP A 189 8.67 -11.35 -42.51
N ASP A 190 7.47 -11.92 -42.46
CA ASP A 190 6.21 -11.16 -42.29
C ASP A 190 5.49 -11.40 -40.96
N LEU A 191 5.92 -12.38 -40.18
CA LEU A 191 5.21 -12.78 -38.95
C LEU A 191 6.06 -12.61 -37.70
N LEU A 192 5.41 -12.42 -36.57
CA LEU A 192 6.04 -12.22 -35.28
C LEU A 192 5.31 -13.00 -34.19
N LEU A 193 6.06 -13.82 -33.47
CA LEU A 193 5.61 -14.42 -32.21
C LEU A 193 6.09 -13.54 -31.04
N ARG A 194 5.18 -13.18 -30.15
CA ARG A 194 5.48 -12.43 -28.91
C ARG A 194 5.06 -13.24 -27.71
N VAL A 195 5.93 -13.32 -26.72
CA VAL A 195 5.63 -13.93 -25.43
C VAL A 195 5.98 -12.92 -24.34
N ASN A 196 4.99 -12.57 -23.55
CA ASN A 196 5.17 -11.75 -22.36
C ASN A 196 4.74 -12.58 -21.16
N ALA A 197 5.53 -12.58 -20.10
CA ALA A 197 5.14 -13.17 -18.82
C ALA A 197 5.71 -12.30 -17.70
N ASP A 198 4.96 -12.19 -16.62
CA ASP A 198 5.41 -11.52 -15.40
C ASP A 198 4.97 -12.28 -14.15
N ALA A 199 5.80 -12.16 -13.12
CA ALA A 199 5.52 -12.62 -11.77
C ALA A 199 5.68 -11.44 -10.82
N ASN A 200 4.68 -11.20 -9.97
CA ASN A 200 4.66 -10.13 -8.99
C ASN A 200 4.53 -10.74 -7.59
N TYR A 201 5.56 -10.58 -6.78
CA TYR A 201 5.59 -11.00 -5.38
C TYR A 201 5.25 -9.84 -4.46
N ARG A 202 4.44 -10.10 -3.46
CA ARG A 202 4.20 -9.22 -2.32
C ARG A 202 4.24 -10.03 -1.04
N GLY A 203 5.06 -9.60 -0.09
CA GLY A 203 5.17 -10.20 1.23
C GLY A 203 3.91 -10.02 2.06
N GLU A 204 3.89 -10.68 3.19
CA GLU A 204 2.84 -10.56 4.19
C GLU A 204 2.67 -9.10 4.65
N HIS A 205 1.42 -8.64 4.79
CA HIS A 205 1.08 -7.30 5.24
C HIS A 205 -0.36 -7.20 5.72
N PHE A 206 -0.62 -6.26 6.61
CA PHE A 206 -1.97 -5.96 7.06
C PHE A 206 -2.75 -5.14 6.02
N LEU A 207 -4.05 -5.36 5.95
CA LEU A 207 -4.98 -4.68 5.04
C LEU A 207 -5.92 -3.69 5.76
N ASP A 208 -5.72 -3.49 7.07
CA ASP A 208 -6.42 -2.49 7.88
C ASP A 208 -5.44 -1.77 8.80
N TYR A 209 -5.72 -0.50 9.10
CA TYR A 209 -4.83 0.40 9.84
C TYR A 209 -4.72 0.10 11.32
N ASP A 210 -5.68 -0.60 11.89
CA ASP A 210 -5.66 -1.03 13.29
C ASP A 210 -4.81 -2.28 13.54
N LEU A 211 -4.28 -2.87 12.45
CA LEU A 211 -3.47 -4.09 12.43
C LEU A 211 -4.16 -5.29 13.07
N ASP A 212 -5.51 -5.37 12.92
CA ASP A 212 -6.22 -6.56 13.34
C ASP A 212 -5.64 -7.81 12.67
N PRO A 213 -5.34 -8.89 13.43
CA PRO A 213 -4.81 -10.12 12.85
C PRO A 213 -5.68 -10.73 11.73
N ALA A 214 -6.99 -10.49 11.74
CA ALA A 214 -7.87 -10.96 10.68
C ALA A 214 -7.69 -10.20 9.36
N SER A 215 -7.07 -9.02 9.38
CA SER A 215 -6.71 -8.25 8.18
C SER A 215 -5.36 -8.65 7.58
N LEU A 216 -4.66 -9.63 8.17
CA LEU A 216 -3.35 -10.06 7.68
C LEU A 216 -3.48 -10.84 6.37
N GLN A 217 -2.99 -10.26 5.28
CA GLN A 217 -2.83 -10.91 3.99
C GLN A 217 -1.48 -11.62 3.95
N GLY A 218 -1.48 -12.94 3.77
CA GLY A 218 -0.25 -13.71 3.60
C GLY A 218 0.54 -13.32 2.35
N ALA A 219 1.80 -13.73 2.30
CA ALA A 219 2.63 -13.52 1.13
C ALA A 219 2.04 -14.19 -0.11
N GLN A 220 2.16 -13.52 -1.26
CA GLN A 220 1.52 -13.95 -2.50
C GLN A 220 2.41 -13.73 -3.72
N THR A 221 2.21 -14.55 -4.75
CA THR A 221 2.85 -14.38 -6.06
C THR A 221 1.81 -14.52 -7.15
N ARG A 222 1.56 -13.46 -7.89
CA ARG A 222 0.65 -13.47 -9.05
C ARG A 222 1.44 -13.52 -10.33
N VAL A 223 1.11 -14.51 -11.18
CA VAL A 223 1.75 -14.72 -12.48
C VAL A 223 0.75 -14.38 -13.58
N ASN A 224 1.22 -13.63 -14.58
CA ASN A 224 0.47 -13.34 -15.79
C ASN A 224 1.29 -13.77 -17.01
N ALA A 225 0.60 -14.14 -18.08
CA ALA A 225 1.27 -14.46 -19.34
C ALA A 225 0.39 -14.10 -20.53
N ARG A 226 1.04 -13.76 -21.64
CA ARG A 226 0.41 -13.51 -22.94
C ARG A 226 1.29 -14.05 -24.05
N VAL A 227 0.66 -14.80 -24.95
CA VAL A 227 1.29 -15.27 -26.19
C VAL A 227 0.51 -14.67 -27.34
N ALA A 228 1.19 -13.98 -28.24
CA ALA A 228 0.59 -13.35 -29.41
C ALA A 228 1.32 -13.73 -30.67
N PHE A 229 0.57 -13.96 -31.74
CA PHE A 229 1.06 -14.24 -33.07
C PHE A 229 0.35 -13.33 -34.07
N GLY A 230 1.11 -12.73 -34.96
CA GLY A 230 0.52 -11.79 -35.90
C GLY A 230 1.51 -11.26 -36.95
N SER A 231 1.06 -10.29 -37.70
CA SER A 231 1.90 -9.61 -38.67
C SER A 231 3.03 -8.84 -37.98
N ALA A 232 4.24 -8.92 -38.56
CA ALA A 232 5.38 -8.14 -38.10
C ALA A 232 5.13 -6.63 -38.18
N GLU A 233 4.33 -6.17 -39.13
CA GLU A 233 3.92 -4.77 -39.30
C GLU A 233 2.77 -4.37 -38.37
N GLY A 234 2.18 -5.33 -37.65
CA GLY A 234 1.10 -5.08 -36.68
C GLY A 234 -0.27 -4.83 -37.31
N SER A 235 -0.49 -5.23 -38.57
CA SER A 235 -1.80 -5.11 -39.24
C SER A 235 -2.85 -6.05 -38.63
N TRP A 236 -2.44 -7.21 -38.12
CA TRP A 236 -3.30 -8.12 -37.37
C TRP A 236 -2.53 -8.89 -36.31
N GLU A 237 -3.20 -9.29 -35.26
CA GLU A 237 -2.65 -10.08 -34.17
C GLU A 237 -3.74 -10.94 -33.51
N VAL A 238 -3.40 -12.19 -33.21
CA VAL A 238 -4.19 -13.09 -32.38
C VAL A 238 -3.39 -13.34 -31.11
N SER A 239 -3.99 -13.20 -29.95
CA SER A 239 -3.31 -13.50 -28.71
C SER A 239 -4.18 -14.28 -27.73
N ALA A 240 -3.54 -15.13 -26.94
CA ALA A 240 -4.11 -15.73 -25.74
C ALA A 240 -3.42 -15.12 -24.52
N PHE A 241 -4.18 -14.84 -23.48
CA PHE A 241 -3.65 -14.31 -22.22
C PHE A 241 -4.26 -15.01 -21.02
N GLY A 242 -3.52 -15.00 -19.94
CA GLY A 242 -3.98 -15.40 -18.62
C GLY A 242 -3.45 -14.44 -17.57
N ARG A 243 -4.33 -14.03 -16.66
CA ARG A 243 -4.02 -13.19 -15.50
C ARG A 243 -4.25 -13.99 -14.24
N ASN A 244 -3.42 -13.73 -13.23
CA ASN A 244 -3.46 -14.46 -11.97
C ASN A 244 -3.47 -15.98 -12.19
N LEU A 245 -2.52 -16.49 -13.00
CA LEU A 245 -2.41 -17.90 -13.34
C LEU A 245 -2.15 -18.78 -12.11
N THR A 246 -1.57 -18.23 -11.07
CA THR A 246 -1.35 -18.85 -9.77
C THR A 246 -2.64 -19.04 -8.97
N ASP A 247 -3.75 -18.40 -9.38
CA ASP A 247 -5.06 -18.46 -8.71
C ASP A 247 -5.06 -17.95 -7.26
N GLU A 248 -4.24 -16.94 -7.01
CA GLU A 248 -4.16 -16.33 -5.68
C GLU A 248 -5.46 -15.57 -5.35
N VAL A 249 -6.04 -15.88 -4.21
CA VAL A 249 -7.17 -15.13 -3.65
C VAL A 249 -6.63 -14.05 -2.73
N THR A 250 -6.73 -12.82 -3.15
CA THR A 250 -6.16 -11.66 -2.45
C THR A 250 -7.18 -10.56 -2.31
N PHE A 251 -7.00 -9.74 -1.28
CA PHE A 251 -7.87 -8.59 -1.02
C PHE A 251 -7.12 -7.27 -1.27
N THR A 252 -7.87 -6.24 -1.64
CA THR A 252 -7.33 -4.87 -1.77
C THR A 252 -7.30 -4.19 -0.41
N THR A 253 -8.34 -4.41 0.39
CA THR A 253 -8.50 -3.95 1.77
C THR A 253 -9.45 -4.88 2.49
N VAL A 254 -9.32 -4.93 3.80
CA VAL A 254 -10.25 -5.58 4.72
C VAL A 254 -10.52 -4.57 5.82
N ASN A 255 -11.77 -4.29 6.11
CA ASN A 255 -12.14 -3.34 7.15
C ASN A 255 -13.10 -3.98 8.14
N ASP A 256 -13.06 -3.53 9.37
CA ASP A 256 -14.04 -3.85 10.37
C ASP A 256 -15.46 -3.40 9.95
N ILE A 257 -16.47 -4.23 10.23
CA ILE A 257 -17.86 -3.84 10.04
C ILE A 257 -18.33 -3.09 11.29
N PRO A 258 -18.76 -1.82 11.14
CA PRO A 258 -19.26 -1.04 12.28
C PRO A 258 -20.36 -1.77 13.05
N LEU A 259 -20.32 -1.76 14.37
CA LEU A 259 -21.31 -2.37 15.28
C LEU A 259 -21.46 -3.91 15.14
N ALA A 260 -20.54 -4.57 14.43
CA ALA A 260 -20.53 -6.02 14.27
C ALA A 260 -19.13 -6.57 14.65
N PRO A 261 -18.78 -6.65 15.94
CA PRO A 261 -17.48 -7.13 16.38
C PRO A 261 -17.19 -8.53 15.81
N GLY A 262 -15.98 -8.69 15.21
CA GLY A 262 -15.60 -9.93 14.51
C GLY A 262 -16.18 -10.08 13.11
N GLY A 263 -16.93 -9.10 12.63
CA GLY A 263 -17.35 -9.00 11.23
C GLY A 263 -16.36 -8.18 10.42
N PHE A 264 -15.99 -8.69 9.23
CA PHE A 264 -15.09 -8.02 8.31
C PHE A 264 -15.72 -7.89 6.92
N ALA A 265 -15.44 -6.78 6.25
CA ALA A 265 -15.74 -6.56 4.84
C ALA A 265 -14.44 -6.46 4.05
N GLY A 266 -14.28 -7.30 3.02
CA GLY A 266 -13.08 -7.31 2.17
C GLY A 266 -13.44 -7.15 0.70
N PHE A 267 -12.58 -6.43 -0.04
CA PHE A 267 -12.70 -6.27 -1.49
C PHE A 267 -11.70 -7.18 -2.18
N VAL A 268 -12.20 -8.25 -2.80
CA VAL A 268 -11.39 -9.25 -3.49
C VAL A 268 -10.80 -8.64 -4.77
N GLN A 269 -9.52 -8.92 -5.02
CA GLN A 269 -8.86 -8.57 -6.28
C GLN A 269 -9.33 -9.49 -7.42
N GLU A 270 -8.96 -9.12 -8.65
CA GLU A 270 -9.31 -9.87 -9.86
C GLU A 270 -8.90 -11.35 -9.73
N PRO A 271 -9.83 -12.29 -9.90
CA PRO A 271 -9.54 -13.73 -9.87
C PRO A 271 -8.75 -14.15 -11.12
N ARG A 272 -8.37 -15.43 -11.19
CA ARG A 272 -7.77 -15.97 -12.41
C ARG A 272 -8.73 -15.77 -13.59
N THR A 273 -8.20 -15.10 -14.63
CA THR A 273 -8.91 -14.86 -15.89
C THR A 273 -8.05 -15.27 -17.06
N TRP A 274 -8.67 -15.71 -18.13
CA TRP A 274 -7.99 -16.00 -19.39
C TRP A 274 -8.90 -15.65 -20.56
N GLY A 275 -8.29 -15.38 -21.70
CA GLY A 275 -9.05 -15.02 -22.87
C GLY A 275 -8.21 -15.05 -24.15
N ILE A 276 -8.91 -14.82 -25.25
CA ILE A 276 -8.32 -14.65 -26.58
C ILE A 276 -8.70 -13.25 -27.07
N GLU A 277 -7.73 -12.55 -27.63
CA GLU A 277 -7.94 -11.23 -28.23
C GLU A 277 -7.55 -11.30 -29.71
N LEU A 278 -8.39 -10.72 -30.56
CA LEU A 278 -8.13 -10.52 -31.98
C LEU A 278 -8.03 -9.00 -32.22
N ARG A 279 -6.94 -8.59 -32.86
CA ARG A 279 -6.72 -7.20 -33.23
C ARG A 279 -6.48 -7.10 -34.73
N ALA A 280 -7.17 -6.20 -35.40
CA ALA A 280 -6.93 -5.84 -36.80
C ALA A 280 -6.90 -4.31 -36.94
N ARG A 281 -6.02 -3.81 -37.81
CA ARG A 281 -5.94 -2.40 -38.21
C ARG A 281 -6.18 -2.31 -39.69
N PHE A 282 -7.11 -1.44 -40.07
CA PHE A 282 -7.51 -1.18 -41.46
C PHE A 282 -7.00 0.17 -41.91
#